data_ffd8bc114e99108bb47f52d3bf43dac2
#
_entry.id   ffd8bc114e99108bb47f52d3bf43dac2
#
_cell.length_a   1.000
_cell.length_b   1.000
_cell.length_c   1.000
_cell.angle_alpha   90.00
_cell.angle_beta   90.00
_cell.angle_gamma   90.00
#
_symmetry.space_group_name_H-M   'P 1'
#
loop_
_entity.id
_entity.type
_entity.pdbx_description
1 polymer ?
#
loop_
_entity_poly.entity_id
_entity_poly.type
_entity_poly.pdbx_seq_one_letter_code
_entity_poly.pdbx_strand_id
1 'polypeptide(L)'
;MAAAPQSTRAGLGDRIHNYEIWGRLGEGGMSQVFLAKHSVLCIPVIIKTVRPEIGVDSTGAHRVLQEAKLMARIPSPRVVRALDAGMHQDRPFLVQEYVDGIDCAELDRRRRTALGVGLPLWFVCEAMYAACEALTAAHQTGVVHRDVKPSNLFGSPQTGIRLGDFGIAMTQAHAAHEVSGTIRFMPPEQLRGADVDRAADVWGAGATAFALRYGRAPFGSVAELLDFDKLPAFPPARSPAEAYFQELVGSMLEKDVARRPENLVDVMRHFAAIGGMLRPRNRRTQFVYVDRYTFQVDDCVVHMRTGDIVGAEADAIVSSANHHMKMRTGVGEALRKRGGDVIEDEAMAAGPQPLGSCLATSAGSLAARNVLHAVSAWNETSCVGRATQRALLLADELGHKRLAVPALGTGAARVTMETCASAMMTALKLHVVLGGTRLRRVDVVLWDQKDLDVYREVAEECLRGDGDAATVDIGLPAEEVEARPEAATCIDASKTGPR
;
A
#
# COMPACT_ATOMS: atom_id res chain seq x y z
N MET A 1 26.86 -14.99 -26.23
CA MET A 1 26.20 -13.71 -26.55
C MET A 1 24.75 -13.82 -26.09
N ALA A 2 24.46 -13.40 -24.86
CA ALA A 2 23.10 -13.34 -24.35
C ALA A 2 22.46 -12.03 -24.82
N ALA A 3 21.30 -12.11 -25.46
CA ALA A 3 20.56 -10.97 -25.97
C ALA A 3 20.20 -10.04 -24.80
N ALA A 4 20.45 -8.75 -24.96
CA ALA A 4 20.00 -7.72 -24.03
C ALA A 4 18.48 -7.83 -23.85
N PRO A 5 17.95 -7.62 -22.61
CA PRO A 5 16.50 -7.66 -22.40
C PRO A 5 15.86 -6.56 -23.23
N GLN A 6 14.96 -6.95 -24.11
CA GLN A 6 14.18 -6.06 -24.97
C GLN A 6 13.41 -5.05 -24.10
N SER A 7 13.40 -3.80 -24.53
CA SER A 7 12.79 -2.66 -23.88
C SER A 7 11.39 -2.98 -23.32
N THR A 8 11.20 -2.71 -22.05
CA THR A 8 9.93 -2.85 -21.29
C THR A 8 8.81 -1.89 -21.75
N ARG A 9 8.95 -1.27 -22.91
CA ARG A 9 8.06 -0.27 -23.55
C ARG A 9 7.15 -0.84 -24.63
N ALA A 10 6.99 -2.16 -24.66
CA ALA A 10 6.24 -2.81 -25.72
C ALA A 10 4.79 -2.32 -25.79
N GLY A 11 4.46 -1.60 -26.84
CA GLY A 11 3.10 -1.45 -27.34
C GLY A 11 2.41 -0.10 -27.23
N LEU A 12 2.91 0.90 -26.45
CA LEU A 12 2.25 2.20 -26.29
C LEU A 12 3.09 3.42 -26.72
N GLY A 13 4.37 3.19 -27.14
CA GLY A 13 5.29 4.29 -27.35
C GLY A 13 5.77 4.93 -26.04
N ASP A 14 6.54 6.01 -26.16
CA ASP A 14 7.12 6.70 -25.00
C ASP A 14 6.16 7.73 -24.38
N ARG A 15 5.00 7.97 -25.01
CA ARG A 15 4.04 9.00 -24.62
C ARG A 15 2.60 8.64 -25.00
N ILE A 16 1.68 8.92 -24.07
CA ILE A 16 0.24 8.89 -24.29
C ILE A 16 -0.28 10.31 -24.01
N HIS A 17 -0.75 11.03 -25.04
CA HIS A 17 -1.22 12.41 -24.89
C HIS A 17 -0.22 13.30 -24.11
N ASN A 18 -0.62 13.81 -22.95
CA ASN A 18 0.20 14.64 -22.06
C ASN A 18 0.99 13.83 -21.04
N TYR A 19 1.10 12.51 -21.20
CA TYR A 19 1.73 11.63 -20.24
C TYR A 19 2.95 10.95 -20.84
N GLU A 20 4.10 11.14 -20.20
CA GLU A 20 5.36 10.47 -20.53
C GLU A 20 5.42 9.13 -19.79
N ILE A 21 5.55 8.02 -20.51
CA ILE A 21 5.61 6.67 -19.93
C ILE A 21 7.00 6.44 -19.38
N TRP A 22 7.08 6.12 -18.08
CA TRP A 22 8.34 5.85 -17.41
C TRP A 22 8.66 4.37 -17.25
N GLY A 23 7.63 3.55 -17.11
CA GLY A 23 7.82 2.12 -16.99
C GLY A 23 6.53 1.37 -16.74
N ARG A 24 6.57 0.08 -16.99
CA ARG A 24 5.48 -0.83 -16.68
C ARG A 24 5.58 -1.26 -15.21
N LEU A 25 4.53 -1.07 -14.44
CA LEU A 25 4.44 -1.48 -13.04
C LEU A 25 3.91 -2.89 -12.88
N GLY A 26 3.03 -3.32 -13.79
CA GLY A 26 2.40 -4.62 -13.69
C GLY A 26 1.62 -4.97 -14.96
N GLU A 27 1.19 -6.22 -15.00
CA GLU A 27 0.35 -6.76 -16.05
C GLU A 27 -0.68 -7.67 -15.38
N GLY A 28 -1.95 -7.35 -15.56
CA GLY A 28 -3.08 -8.20 -15.17
C GLY A 28 -3.54 -9.06 -16.32
N GLY A 29 -4.53 -9.90 -16.10
CA GLY A 29 -5.08 -10.76 -17.15
C GLY A 29 -5.50 -9.98 -18.40
N MET A 30 -6.01 -8.77 -18.25
CA MET A 30 -6.55 -7.95 -19.32
C MET A 30 -5.92 -6.58 -19.47
N SER A 31 -5.23 -6.08 -18.47
CA SER A 31 -4.71 -4.71 -18.44
C SER A 31 -3.20 -4.68 -18.23
N GLN A 32 -2.59 -3.66 -18.81
CA GLN A 32 -1.24 -3.23 -18.50
C GLN A 32 -1.31 -1.96 -17.66
N VAL A 33 -0.44 -1.89 -16.65
CA VAL A 33 -0.35 -0.76 -15.72
C VAL A 33 1.01 -0.10 -15.88
N PHE A 34 1.00 1.20 -16.15
CA PHE A 34 2.20 1.99 -16.34
C PHE A 34 2.29 3.11 -15.32
N LEU A 35 3.51 3.36 -14.85
CA LEU A 35 3.85 4.61 -14.21
C LEU A 35 4.18 5.64 -15.29
N ALA A 36 3.57 6.80 -15.19
CA ALA A 36 3.80 7.90 -16.12
C ALA A 36 3.92 9.24 -15.37
N LYS A 37 4.41 10.25 -16.06
CA LYS A 37 4.47 11.64 -15.59
C LYS A 37 3.57 12.50 -16.45
N HIS A 38 2.77 13.36 -15.82
CA HIS A 38 2.06 14.42 -16.56
C HIS A 38 3.08 15.48 -17.02
N SER A 39 3.21 15.70 -18.33
CA SER A 39 4.31 16.48 -18.92
C SER A 39 4.33 17.97 -18.50
N VAL A 40 3.17 18.54 -18.16
CA VAL A 40 3.04 19.94 -17.74
C VAL A 40 3.02 20.08 -16.22
N LEU A 41 2.21 19.27 -15.53
CA LEU A 41 2.07 19.35 -14.06
C LEU A 41 3.22 18.69 -13.32
N CYS A 42 4.07 17.93 -13.99
CA CYS A 42 5.21 17.21 -13.41
C CYS A 42 4.84 16.25 -12.25
N ILE A 43 3.60 15.77 -12.20
CA ILE A 43 3.12 14.83 -11.19
C ILE A 43 3.15 13.39 -11.70
N PRO A 44 3.43 12.39 -10.83
CA PRO A 44 3.31 10.99 -11.18
C PRO A 44 1.84 10.60 -11.31
N VAL A 45 1.57 9.74 -12.28
CA VAL A 45 0.24 9.16 -12.51
C VAL A 45 0.36 7.68 -12.85
N ILE A 46 -0.73 6.94 -12.65
CA ILE A 46 -0.88 5.58 -13.13
C ILE A 46 -1.73 5.57 -14.38
N ILE A 47 -1.24 4.92 -15.43
CA ILE A 47 -2.02 4.69 -16.64
C ILE A 47 -2.34 3.21 -16.77
N LYS A 48 -3.63 2.91 -16.87
CA LYS A 48 -4.15 1.57 -17.15
C LYS A 48 -4.69 1.53 -18.56
N THR A 49 -4.34 0.49 -19.31
CA THR A 49 -4.84 0.26 -20.66
C THR A 49 -5.04 -1.22 -20.89
N VAL A 50 -5.88 -1.56 -21.86
CA VAL A 50 -6.12 -2.95 -22.26
C VAL A 50 -4.88 -3.52 -22.96
N ARG A 51 -4.58 -4.79 -22.73
CA ARG A 51 -3.45 -5.49 -23.37
C ARG A 51 -3.60 -5.51 -24.89
N PRO A 52 -2.47 -5.40 -25.64
CA PRO A 52 -2.50 -5.41 -27.11
C PRO A 52 -3.12 -6.66 -27.73
N GLU A 53 -2.93 -7.80 -27.06
CA GLU A 53 -3.38 -9.11 -27.53
C GLU A 53 -4.89 -9.31 -27.38
N ILE A 54 -5.53 -8.45 -26.54
CA ILE A 54 -6.96 -8.48 -26.31
C ILE A 54 -7.59 -7.50 -27.29
N GLY A 55 -8.21 -8.03 -28.34
CA GLY A 55 -8.99 -7.20 -29.25
C GLY A 55 -10.10 -6.47 -28.50
N VAL A 56 -10.03 -5.15 -28.47
CA VAL A 56 -11.07 -4.32 -27.84
C VAL A 56 -12.06 -3.94 -28.93
N ASP A 57 -13.23 -4.52 -28.89
CA ASP A 57 -14.36 -4.02 -29.69
C ASP A 57 -14.80 -2.64 -29.16
N SER A 58 -15.60 -1.95 -29.91
CA SER A 58 -16.16 -0.62 -29.55
C SER A 58 -16.91 -0.69 -28.18
N THR A 59 -17.48 -1.83 -27.85
CA THR A 59 -18.22 -2.07 -26.61
C THR A 59 -17.28 -2.16 -25.41
N GLY A 60 -16.16 -2.85 -25.54
CA GLY A 60 -15.14 -2.93 -24.48
C GLY A 60 -14.47 -1.60 -24.19
N ALA A 61 -14.11 -0.85 -25.25
CA ALA A 61 -13.58 0.50 -25.11
C ALA A 61 -14.56 1.44 -24.40
N HIS A 62 -15.83 1.38 -24.79
CA HIS A 62 -16.89 2.20 -24.18
C HIS A 62 -17.06 1.89 -22.68
N ARG A 63 -16.94 0.62 -22.26
CA ARG A 63 -17.01 0.21 -20.86
C ARG A 63 -15.89 0.84 -20.02
N VAL A 64 -14.63 0.79 -20.47
CA VAL A 64 -13.49 1.40 -19.75
C VAL A 64 -13.70 2.90 -19.56
N LEU A 65 -14.21 3.60 -20.60
CA LEU A 65 -14.50 5.04 -20.50
C LEU A 65 -15.68 5.34 -19.58
N GLN A 66 -16.70 4.47 -19.55
CA GLN A 66 -17.81 4.61 -18.58
C GLN A 66 -17.34 4.38 -17.15
N GLU A 67 -16.48 3.39 -16.92
CA GLU A 67 -15.84 3.17 -15.63
C GLU A 67 -15.14 4.43 -15.12
N ALA A 68 -14.29 5.02 -15.95
CA ALA A 68 -13.61 6.26 -15.61
C ALA A 68 -14.57 7.39 -15.20
N LYS A 69 -15.68 7.54 -15.94
CA LYS A 69 -16.72 8.55 -15.64
C LYS A 69 -17.41 8.28 -14.29
N LEU A 70 -17.66 7.03 -13.95
CA LEU A 70 -18.29 6.65 -12.68
C LEU A 70 -17.32 6.88 -11.53
N MET A 71 -16.07 6.44 -11.65
CA MET A 71 -15.03 6.67 -10.64
C MET A 71 -14.80 8.15 -10.36
N ALA A 72 -14.79 9.00 -11.40
CA ALA A 72 -14.59 10.44 -11.25
C ALA A 72 -15.71 11.14 -10.45
N ARG A 73 -16.86 10.49 -10.27
CA ARG A 73 -18.00 11.02 -9.51
C ARG A 73 -18.02 10.62 -8.05
N ILE A 74 -17.14 9.70 -7.60
CA ILE A 74 -17.11 9.24 -6.22
C ILE A 74 -16.46 10.31 -5.34
N PRO A 75 -17.19 10.99 -4.44
CA PRO A 75 -16.67 12.10 -3.66
C PRO A 75 -16.01 11.61 -2.36
N SER A 76 -14.94 10.84 -2.46
CA SER A 76 -14.26 10.30 -1.28
C SER A 76 -12.74 10.44 -1.39
N PRO A 77 -12.06 10.94 -0.34
CA PRO A 77 -10.60 10.94 -0.27
C PRO A 77 -10.02 9.53 -0.10
N ARG A 78 -10.87 8.54 0.24
CA ARG A 78 -10.49 7.13 0.40
C ARG A 78 -10.50 6.36 -0.92
N VAL A 79 -10.94 6.98 -2.01
CA VAL A 79 -10.92 6.37 -3.35
C VAL A 79 -9.75 6.91 -4.15
N VAL A 80 -9.00 6.04 -4.83
CA VAL A 80 -7.98 6.45 -5.80
C VAL A 80 -8.68 7.15 -6.96
N ARG A 81 -8.36 8.42 -7.19
CA ARG A 81 -9.08 9.27 -8.15
C ARG A 81 -8.76 8.92 -9.60
N ALA A 82 -9.79 8.88 -10.44
CA ALA A 82 -9.62 8.98 -11.87
C ALA A 82 -9.33 10.43 -12.25
N LEU A 83 -8.24 10.68 -12.98
CA LEU A 83 -7.78 12.02 -13.38
C LEU A 83 -8.13 12.33 -14.82
N ASP A 84 -8.05 11.31 -15.69
CA ASP A 84 -8.29 11.46 -17.12
C ASP A 84 -8.63 10.09 -17.72
N ALA A 85 -9.25 10.08 -18.91
CA ALA A 85 -9.48 8.87 -19.67
C ALA A 85 -9.64 9.20 -21.16
N GLY A 86 -9.24 8.30 -22.02
CA GLY A 86 -9.34 8.54 -23.47
C GLY A 86 -9.00 7.32 -24.31
N MET A 87 -8.75 7.58 -25.57
CA MET A 87 -8.31 6.59 -26.56
C MET A 87 -6.91 6.95 -27.04
N HIS A 88 -6.04 5.95 -27.12
CA HIS A 88 -4.72 6.09 -27.72
C HIS A 88 -4.42 4.85 -28.58
N GLN A 89 -4.13 5.05 -29.88
CA GLN A 89 -3.91 3.96 -30.84
C GLN A 89 -5.03 2.88 -30.78
N ASP A 90 -6.27 3.33 -30.84
CA ASP A 90 -7.51 2.53 -30.77
C ASP A 90 -7.68 1.70 -29.49
N ARG A 91 -6.93 2.03 -28.41
CA ARG A 91 -7.07 1.43 -27.10
C ARG A 91 -7.54 2.44 -26.07
N PRO A 92 -8.48 2.05 -25.20
CA PRO A 92 -8.88 2.89 -24.10
C PRO A 92 -7.80 2.93 -23.05
N PHE A 93 -7.59 4.08 -22.44
CA PHE A 93 -6.75 4.25 -21.27
C PHE A 93 -7.48 5.03 -20.18
N LEU A 94 -7.13 4.72 -18.95
CA LEU A 94 -7.56 5.41 -17.73
C LEU A 94 -6.33 5.93 -17.01
N VAL A 95 -6.34 7.21 -16.65
CA VAL A 95 -5.31 7.84 -15.82
C VAL A 95 -5.83 7.97 -14.40
N GLN A 96 -5.07 7.45 -13.44
CA GLN A 96 -5.38 7.53 -12.02
C GLN A 96 -4.27 8.27 -11.29
N GLU A 97 -4.60 8.86 -10.15
CA GLU A 97 -3.58 9.40 -9.25
C GLU A 97 -2.60 8.32 -8.82
N TYR A 98 -1.34 8.71 -8.68
CA TYR A 98 -0.32 7.87 -8.08
C TYR A 98 -0.40 7.98 -6.56
N VAL A 99 -0.58 6.86 -5.87
CA VAL A 99 -0.50 6.80 -4.42
C VAL A 99 0.95 6.51 -4.02
N ASP A 100 1.60 7.45 -3.33
CA ASP A 100 2.97 7.27 -2.85
C ASP A 100 2.99 6.37 -1.61
N GLY A 101 2.88 5.07 -1.86
CA GLY A 101 2.82 4.03 -0.85
C GLY A 101 2.79 2.64 -1.47
N ILE A 102 2.67 1.61 -0.64
CA ILE A 102 2.57 0.22 -1.07
C ILE A 102 1.16 -0.33 -0.79
N ASP A 103 0.76 -1.36 -1.54
CA ASP A 103 -0.49 -2.03 -1.28
C ASP A 103 -0.41 -2.96 -0.05
N CYS A 104 -1.57 -3.24 0.55
CA CYS A 104 -1.65 -4.04 1.77
C CYS A 104 -1.24 -5.50 1.54
N ALA A 105 -1.36 -6.04 0.32
CA ALA A 105 -0.91 -7.39 0.02
C ALA A 105 0.63 -7.46 0.00
N GLU A 106 1.31 -6.49 -0.62
CA GLU A 106 2.77 -6.38 -0.58
C GLU A 106 3.25 -6.21 0.86
N LEU A 107 2.64 -5.30 1.63
CA LEU A 107 3.01 -5.05 3.02
C LEU A 107 2.88 -6.32 3.87
N ASP A 108 1.75 -7.00 3.84
CA ASP A 108 1.51 -8.22 4.63
C ASP A 108 2.47 -9.35 4.23
N ARG A 109 2.61 -9.60 2.94
CA ARG A 109 3.52 -10.63 2.41
C ARG A 109 4.96 -10.42 2.85
N ARG A 110 5.50 -9.20 2.67
CA ARG A 110 6.88 -8.86 3.04
C ARG A 110 7.12 -8.99 4.53
N ARG A 111 6.18 -8.51 5.36
CA ARG A 111 6.27 -8.65 6.81
C ARG A 111 6.25 -10.12 7.27
N ARG A 112 5.36 -10.94 6.72
CA ARG A 112 5.33 -12.37 7.02
C ARG A 112 6.62 -13.08 6.61
N THR A 113 7.16 -12.76 5.45
CA THR A 113 8.41 -13.35 4.97
C THR A 113 9.60 -12.91 5.82
N ALA A 114 9.72 -11.62 6.12
CA ALA A 114 10.86 -11.07 6.84
C ALA A 114 10.83 -11.34 8.34
N LEU A 115 9.66 -11.18 8.96
CA LEU A 115 9.50 -11.09 10.41
C LEU A 115 8.72 -12.27 11.01
N GLY A 116 8.11 -13.12 10.19
CA GLY A 116 7.22 -14.19 10.64
C GLY A 116 5.88 -13.70 11.21
N VAL A 117 5.58 -12.40 11.09
CA VAL A 117 4.37 -11.78 11.64
C VAL A 117 3.61 -11.04 10.55
N GLY A 118 2.27 -11.14 10.58
CA GLY A 118 1.39 -10.40 9.69
C GLY A 118 1.09 -8.99 10.20
N LEU A 119 0.05 -8.42 9.65
CA LEU A 119 -0.46 -7.12 10.07
C LEU A 119 -1.16 -7.23 11.44
N PRO A 120 -0.94 -6.28 12.36
CA PRO A 120 -1.64 -6.26 13.63
C PRO A 120 -3.14 -5.99 13.42
N LEU A 121 -3.97 -6.53 14.32
CA LEU A 121 -5.42 -6.46 14.17
C LEU A 121 -5.94 -5.01 14.11
N TRP A 122 -5.35 -4.09 14.88
CA TRP A 122 -5.71 -2.68 14.85
C TRP A 122 -5.53 -2.08 13.43
N PHE A 123 -4.42 -2.40 12.75
CA PHE A 123 -4.17 -1.91 11.39
C PHE A 123 -5.14 -2.53 10.38
N VAL A 124 -5.48 -3.82 10.54
CA VAL A 124 -6.49 -4.47 9.69
C VAL A 124 -7.85 -3.78 9.85
N CYS A 125 -8.25 -3.48 11.09
CA CYS A 125 -9.50 -2.75 11.35
C CYS A 125 -9.50 -1.36 10.72
N GLU A 126 -8.37 -0.64 10.82
CA GLU A 126 -8.21 0.68 10.21
C GLU A 126 -8.27 0.64 8.68
N ALA A 127 -7.59 -0.35 8.08
CA ALA A 127 -7.63 -0.55 6.64
C ALA A 127 -9.05 -0.88 6.14
N MET A 128 -9.77 -1.71 6.91
CA MET A 128 -11.14 -2.07 6.56
C MET A 128 -12.14 -0.95 6.81
N TYR A 129 -11.92 -0.13 7.84
CA TYR A 129 -12.69 1.11 8.04
C TYR A 129 -12.60 2.00 6.80
N ALA A 130 -11.37 2.30 6.35
CA ALA A 130 -11.13 3.13 5.18
C ALA A 130 -11.71 2.52 3.89
N ALA A 131 -11.62 1.19 3.73
CA ALA A 131 -12.24 0.48 2.61
C ALA A 131 -13.77 0.61 2.63
N CYS A 132 -14.41 0.42 3.78
CA CYS A 132 -15.87 0.55 3.92
C CYS A 132 -16.34 1.98 3.70
N GLU A 133 -15.56 3.00 4.12
CA GLU A 133 -15.81 4.41 3.84
C GLU A 133 -15.80 4.68 2.32
N ALA A 134 -14.77 4.17 1.61
CA ALA A 134 -14.66 4.28 0.17
C ALA A 134 -15.84 3.61 -0.57
N LEU A 135 -16.17 2.38 -0.16
CA LEU A 135 -17.27 1.60 -0.73
C LEU A 135 -18.63 2.26 -0.47
N THR A 136 -18.84 2.83 0.73
CA THR A 136 -20.07 3.57 1.06
C THR A 136 -20.26 4.75 0.11
N ALA A 137 -19.20 5.54 -0.11
CA ALA A 137 -19.24 6.66 -1.05
C ALA A 137 -19.52 6.20 -2.50
N ALA A 138 -18.92 5.08 -2.92
CA ALA A 138 -19.17 4.49 -4.24
C ALA A 138 -20.62 4.03 -4.38
N HIS A 139 -21.17 3.34 -3.39
CA HIS A 139 -22.55 2.86 -3.39
C HIS A 139 -23.58 3.99 -3.44
N GLN A 140 -23.27 5.15 -2.84
CA GLN A 140 -24.12 6.34 -2.93
C GLN A 140 -24.21 6.91 -4.35
N THR A 141 -23.18 6.69 -5.17
CA THR A 141 -23.17 7.08 -6.60
C THR A 141 -23.65 5.97 -7.52
N GLY A 142 -24.11 4.84 -6.96
CA GLY A 142 -24.57 3.69 -7.74
C GLY A 142 -23.46 2.79 -8.27
N VAL A 143 -22.22 2.96 -7.80
CA VAL A 143 -21.06 2.17 -8.22
C VAL A 143 -20.83 1.01 -7.25
N VAL A 144 -20.69 -0.21 -7.77
CA VAL A 144 -20.27 -1.41 -7.06
C VAL A 144 -18.84 -1.75 -7.48
N HIS A 145 -17.95 -2.01 -6.52
CA HIS A 145 -16.52 -2.22 -6.76
C HIS A 145 -16.21 -3.57 -7.41
N ARG A 146 -16.80 -4.66 -6.88
CA ARG A 146 -16.72 -6.05 -7.40
C ARG A 146 -15.37 -6.74 -7.33
N ASP A 147 -14.30 -6.05 -6.91
CA ASP A 147 -12.93 -6.61 -6.82
C ASP A 147 -12.20 -6.09 -5.56
N VAL A 148 -12.85 -6.15 -4.40
CA VAL A 148 -12.24 -5.74 -3.13
C VAL A 148 -11.26 -6.82 -2.67
N LYS A 149 -9.96 -6.46 -2.63
CA LYS A 149 -8.88 -7.37 -2.22
C LYS A 149 -7.68 -6.60 -1.66
N PRO A 150 -6.76 -7.25 -0.93
CA PRO A 150 -5.61 -6.58 -0.30
C PRO A 150 -4.73 -5.78 -1.27
N SER A 151 -4.56 -6.23 -2.52
CA SER A 151 -3.75 -5.53 -3.53
C SER A 151 -4.40 -4.25 -4.08
N ASN A 152 -5.69 -4.06 -3.83
CA ASN A 152 -6.43 -2.85 -4.23
C ASN A 152 -6.54 -1.84 -3.07
N LEU A 153 -5.97 -2.14 -1.90
CA LEU A 153 -5.85 -1.23 -0.75
C LEU A 153 -4.43 -0.66 -0.68
N PHE A 154 -4.28 0.60 -1.04
CA PHE A 154 -2.99 1.29 -1.09
C PHE A 154 -2.77 2.07 0.19
N GLY A 155 -1.68 1.77 0.91
CA GLY A 155 -1.28 2.45 2.14
C GLY A 155 -0.21 3.50 1.87
N SER A 156 -0.57 4.78 1.87
CA SER A 156 0.39 5.88 1.81
C SER A 156 0.64 6.44 3.21
N PRO A 157 1.90 6.65 3.58
CA PRO A 157 2.22 7.29 4.86
C PRO A 157 1.59 8.68 5.03
N GLN A 158 1.43 9.43 3.94
CA GLN A 158 0.91 10.80 3.96
C GLN A 158 -0.62 10.88 3.88
N THR A 159 -1.25 9.97 3.14
CA THR A 159 -2.68 10.09 2.80
C THR A 159 -3.53 8.94 3.32
N GLY A 160 -2.91 8.01 4.04
CA GLY A 160 -3.60 6.86 4.62
C GLY A 160 -3.98 5.77 3.62
N ILE A 161 -4.94 4.95 4.01
CA ILE A 161 -5.44 3.85 3.18
C ILE A 161 -6.44 4.38 2.16
N ARG A 162 -6.26 3.95 0.90
CA ARG A 162 -7.16 4.26 -0.21
C ARG A 162 -7.52 3.00 -0.98
N LEU A 163 -8.75 2.91 -1.42
CA LEU A 163 -9.26 1.85 -2.27
C LEU A 163 -9.14 2.27 -3.75
N GLY A 164 -8.47 1.44 -4.53
CA GLY A 164 -8.32 1.62 -5.97
C GLY A 164 -8.85 0.43 -6.75
N ASP A 165 -8.72 0.49 -8.06
CA ASP A 165 -8.99 -0.62 -8.97
C ASP A 165 -10.44 -1.12 -8.92
N PHE A 166 -11.38 -0.19 -9.17
CA PHE A 166 -12.78 -0.55 -9.35
C PHE A 166 -12.95 -1.46 -10.58
N GLY A 167 -13.39 -2.71 -10.34
CA GLY A 167 -13.48 -3.77 -11.35
C GLY A 167 -14.69 -3.65 -12.28
N ILE A 168 -15.12 -2.45 -12.66
CA ILE A 168 -16.35 -2.20 -13.44
C ILE A 168 -16.26 -2.81 -14.85
N ALA A 169 -15.06 -2.92 -15.43
CA ALA A 169 -14.84 -3.51 -16.75
C ALA A 169 -14.97 -5.05 -16.79
N MET A 170 -15.04 -5.71 -15.65
CA MET A 170 -14.96 -7.18 -15.54
C MET A 170 -16.32 -7.91 -15.59
N THR A 171 -17.40 -7.23 -15.99
CA THR A 171 -18.69 -7.88 -16.09
C THR A 171 -18.79 -8.78 -17.32
N GLN A 172 -18.91 -10.10 -17.10
CA GLN A 172 -19.40 -11.16 -18.00
C GLN A 172 -18.44 -11.95 -18.90
N ALA A 173 -17.19 -11.57 -19.17
CA ALA A 173 -16.37 -12.36 -20.11
C ALA A 173 -15.28 -13.25 -19.46
N HIS A 174 -15.14 -13.30 -18.15
CA HIS A 174 -13.86 -13.67 -17.49
C HIS A 174 -13.86 -14.87 -16.54
N ALA A 175 -14.91 -15.65 -16.49
CA ALA A 175 -14.89 -16.91 -15.73
C ALA A 175 -13.92 -17.97 -16.29
N ALA A 176 -13.38 -17.78 -17.49
CA ALA A 176 -12.65 -18.81 -18.19
C ALA A 176 -11.11 -18.66 -18.20
N HIS A 177 -10.53 -17.49 -17.89
CA HIS A 177 -9.09 -17.25 -18.12
C HIS A 177 -8.32 -16.55 -17.01
N GLU A 178 -8.88 -16.16 -15.89
CA GLU A 178 -8.13 -15.51 -14.82
C GLU A 178 -7.75 -16.44 -13.66
N VAL A 179 -6.48 -16.72 -13.70
CA VAL A 179 -5.47 -16.85 -12.66
C VAL A 179 -6.03 -16.81 -11.22
N SER A 180 -6.03 -17.94 -10.67
CA SER A 180 -6.05 -18.45 -9.27
C SER A 180 -6.09 -17.46 -8.08
N GLY A 181 -5.64 -16.21 -8.20
CA GLY A 181 -5.51 -15.27 -7.08
C GLY A 181 -6.78 -14.47 -6.74
N THR A 182 -7.44 -13.90 -7.74
CA THR A 182 -8.61 -13.02 -7.58
C THR A 182 -9.88 -13.81 -7.22
N ILE A 183 -10.04 -15.01 -7.76
CA ILE A 183 -11.19 -15.90 -7.51
C ILE A 183 -11.43 -16.14 -6.01
N ARG A 184 -10.38 -16.13 -5.19
CA ARG A 184 -10.46 -16.39 -3.74
C ARG A 184 -11.15 -15.28 -2.93
N PHE A 185 -11.35 -14.11 -3.54
CA PHE A 185 -12.03 -12.95 -2.94
C PHE A 185 -13.43 -12.73 -3.52
N MET A 186 -13.77 -13.43 -4.62
CA MET A 186 -15.08 -13.31 -5.28
C MET A 186 -16.17 -13.97 -4.43
N PRO A 187 -17.37 -13.37 -4.34
CA PRO A 187 -18.49 -13.99 -3.68
C PRO A 187 -19.10 -15.14 -4.53
N PRO A 188 -19.81 -16.08 -3.88
CA PRO A 188 -20.39 -17.25 -4.57
C PRO A 188 -21.32 -16.90 -5.73
N GLU A 189 -22.15 -15.85 -5.58
CA GLU A 189 -23.08 -15.38 -6.61
C GLU A 189 -22.34 -14.87 -7.86
N GLN A 190 -21.23 -14.17 -7.69
CA GLN A 190 -20.42 -13.68 -8.80
C GLN A 190 -19.76 -14.85 -9.57
N LEU A 191 -19.30 -15.87 -8.87
CA LEU A 191 -18.73 -17.07 -9.48
C LEU A 191 -19.78 -17.91 -10.23
N ARG A 192 -21.06 -17.84 -9.83
CA ARG A 192 -22.17 -18.48 -10.52
C ARG A 192 -22.73 -17.66 -11.67
N GLY A 193 -22.17 -16.46 -11.91
CA GLY A 193 -22.67 -15.56 -12.97
C GLY A 193 -24.04 -14.93 -12.68
N ALA A 194 -24.45 -14.89 -11.40
CA ALA A 194 -25.65 -14.19 -10.99
C ALA A 194 -25.44 -12.67 -10.96
N ASP A 195 -26.54 -11.93 -10.87
CA ASP A 195 -26.48 -10.47 -10.72
C ASP A 195 -25.76 -10.11 -9.40
N VAL A 196 -24.83 -9.17 -9.52
CA VAL A 196 -23.95 -8.75 -8.44
C VAL A 196 -24.31 -7.34 -8.01
N ASP A 197 -24.73 -7.20 -6.75
CA ASP A 197 -25.08 -5.94 -6.09
C ASP A 197 -24.04 -5.51 -5.04
N ARG A 198 -24.41 -4.58 -4.17
CA ARG A 198 -23.56 -4.04 -3.10
C ARG A 198 -23.10 -5.11 -2.08
N ALA A 199 -23.84 -6.20 -1.93
CA ALA A 199 -23.49 -7.29 -1.01
C ALA A 199 -22.23 -8.05 -1.45
N ALA A 200 -21.86 -7.97 -2.74
CA ALA A 200 -20.60 -8.51 -3.22
C ALA A 200 -19.39 -7.75 -2.64
N ASP A 201 -19.50 -6.44 -2.47
CA ASP A 201 -18.44 -5.64 -1.86
C ASP A 201 -18.33 -5.91 -0.35
N VAL A 202 -19.45 -6.20 0.33
CA VAL A 202 -19.43 -6.65 1.73
C VAL A 202 -18.66 -7.96 1.87
N TRP A 203 -18.92 -8.93 0.98
CA TRP A 203 -18.16 -10.17 0.94
C TRP A 203 -16.66 -9.92 0.66
N GLY A 204 -16.34 -9.14 -0.38
CA GLY A 204 -14.96 -8.81 -0.74
C GLY A 204 -14.20 -8.13 0.40
N ALA A 205 -14.87 -7.23 1.13
CA ALA A 205 -14.31 -6.60 2.33
C ALA A 205 -14.07 -7.64 3.45
N GLY A 206 -15.00 -8.56 3.70
CA GLY A 206 -14.83 -9.66 4.65
C GLY A 206 -13.67 -10.59 4.28
N ALA A 207 -13.58 -10.99 3.02
CA ALA A 207 -12.49 -11.82 2.51
C ALA A 207 -11.13 -11.12 2.62
N THR A 208 -11.10 -9.81 2.36
CA THR A 208 -9.90 -8.97 2.50
C THR A 208 -9.49 -8.86 3.97
N ALA A 209 -10.41 -8.58 4.88
CA ALA A 209 -10.16 -8.53 6.32
C ALA A 209 -9.56 -9.85 6.83
N PHE A 210 -10.17 -10.98 6.44
CA PHE A 210 -9.68 -12.31 6.78
C PHE A 210 -8.25 -12.53 6.27
N ALA A 211 -8.00 -12.21 4.99
CA ALA A 211 -6.69 -12.43 4.38
C ALA A 211 -5.59 -11.58 5.01
N LEU A 212 -5.84 -10.30 5.27
CA LEU A 212 -4.90 -9.40 5.93
C LEU A 212 -4.57 -9.85 7.36
N ARG A 213 -5.58 -10.38 8.08
CA ARG A 213 -5.35 -10.86 9.45
C ARG A 213 -4.59 -12.18 9.48
N TYR A 214 -5.01 -13.15 8.64
CA TYR A 214 -4.54 -14.54 8.75
C TYR A 214 -3.55 -14.97 7.67
N GLY A 215 -3.26 -14.12 6.66
CA GLY A 215 -2.30 -14.38 5.58
C GLY A 215 -2.74 -15.43 4.56
N ARG A 216 -4.02 -15.78 4.55
CA ARG A 216 -4.63 -16.73 3.62
C ARG A 216 -6.06 -16.35 3.29
N ALA A 217 -6.58 -16.83 2.20
CA ALA A 217 -7.99 -16.65 1.86
C ALA A 217 -8.91 -17.40 2.85
N PRO A 218 -10.18 -16.96 3.03
CA PRO A 218 -11.12 -17.60 3.95
C PRO A 218 -11.47 -19.04 3.57
N PHE A 219 -11.44 -19.37 2.27
CA PHE A 219 -11.69 -20.72 1.74
C PHE A 219 -10.44 -21.24 0.98
N GLY A 220 -10.15 -22.51 1.14
CA GLY A 220 -8.96 -23.14 0.55
C GLY A 220 -9.12 -23.46 -0.95
N SER A 221 -10.35 -23.62 -1.42
CA SER A 221 -10.67 -23.95 -2.81
C SER A 221 -11.99 -23.30 -3.26
N VAL A 222 -12.19 -23.26 -4.57
CA VAL A 222 -13.47 -22.84 -5.17
C VAL A 222 -14.62 -23.79 -4.77
N ALA A 223 -14.33 -25.08 -4.62
CA ALA A 223 -15.33 -26.05 -4.17
C ALA A 223 -15.82 -25.74 -2.76
N GLU A 224 -14.93 -25.42 -1.81
CA GLU A 224 -15.30 -25.01 -0.47
C GLU A 224 -16.05 -23.67 -0.47
N LEU A 225 -15.67 -22.75 -1.34
CA LEU A 225 -16.34 -21.46 -1.50
C LEU A 225 -17.78 -21.62 -1.98
N LEU A 226 -18.04 -22.55 -2.89
CA LEU A 226 -19.39 -22.81 -3.44
C LEU A 226 -20.23 -23.76 -2.60
N ASP A 227 -19.65 -24.48 -1.65
CA ASP A 227 -20.33 -25.38 -0.71
C ASP A 227 -20.97 -24.57 0.42
N PHE A 228 -22.33 -24.51 0.47
CA PHE A 228 -23.08 -23.71 1.44
C PHE A 228 -22.92 -24.18 2.90
N ASP A 229 -22.54 -25.44 3.12
CA ASP A 229 -22.33 -26.00 4.46
C ASP A 229 -20.92 -25.68 5.01
N LYS A 230 -20.03 -25.17 4.16
CA LYS A 230 -18.68 -24.79 4.56
C LYS A 230 -18.61 -23.35 5.06
N LEU A 231 -18.17 -23.17 6.29
CA LEU A 231 -17.88 -21.86 6.89
C LEU A 231 -16.40 -21.52 6.80
N PRO A 232 -16.02 -20.22 6.88
CA PRO A 232 -14.62 -19.82 6.96
C PRO A 232 -13.98 -20.40 8.23
N ALA A 233 -12.80 -21.03 8.09
CA ALA A 233 -12.10 -21.62 9.23
C ALA A 233 -11.25 -20.57 9.95
N PHE A 234 -11.77 -19.99 11.01
CA PHE A 234 -11.02 -19.08 11.88
C PHE A 234 -10.10 -19.85 12.83
N PRO A 235 -8.87 -19.37 13.10
CA PRO A 235 -8.08 -19.89 14.20
C PRO A 235 -8.70 -19.46 15.54
N PRO A 236 -8.34 -20.11 16.67
CA PRO A 236 -8.82 -19.70 18.00
C PRO A 236 -8.53 -18.21 18.26
N ALA A 237 -9.52 -17.46 18.69
CA ALA A 237 -9.38 -16.05 19.02
C ALA A 237 -8.45 -15.87 20.24
N ARG A 238 -7.50 -14.94 20.14
CA ARG A 238 -6.49 -14.66 21.18
C ARG A 238 -6.91 -13.54 22.13
N SER A 239 -8.01 -12.86 21.85
CA SER A 239 -8.55 -11.76 22.66
C SER A 239 -10.05 -11.57 22.38
N PRO A 240 -10.78 -10.86 23.27
CA PRO A 240 -12.17 -10.48 22.99
C PRO A 240 -12.34 -9.66 21.70
N ALA A 241 -11.41 -8.76 21.43
CA ALA A 241 -11.40 -7.98 20.18
C ALA A 241 -11.24 -8.88 18.94
N GLU A 242 -10.41 -9.91 19.01
CA GLU A 242 -10.25 -10.86 17.91
C GLU A 242 -11.49 -11.75 17.74
N ALA A 243 -12.15 -12.15 18.84
CA ALA A 243 -13.41 -12.89 18.76
C ALA A 243 -14.49 -12.06 18.08
N TYR A 244 -14.62 -10.78 18.46
CA TYR A 244 -15.56 -9.86 17.81
C TYR A 244 -15.24 -9.62 16.34
N PHE A 245 -13.95 -9.48 15.99
CA PHE A 245 -13.52 -9.41 14.60
C PHE A 245 -13.91 -10.65 13.80
N GLN A 246 -13.75 -11.84 14.36
CA GLN A 246 -14.13 -13.11 13.72
C GLN A 246 -15.64 -13.21 13.49
N GLU A 247 -16.45 -12.77 14.45
CA GLU A 247 -17.91 -12.73 14.35
C GLU A 247 -18.33 -11.78 13.21
N LEU A 248 -17.81 -10.55 13.20
CA LEU A 248 -18.09 -9.57 12.15
C LEU A 248 -17.68 -10.09 10.76
N VAL A 249 -16.45 -10.58 10.62
CA VAL A 249 -15.96 -11.09 9.33
C VAL A 249 -16.74 -12.34 8.91
N GLY A 250 -17.15 -13.19 9.87
CA GLY A 250 -18.01 -14.34 9.62
C GLY A 250 -19.35 -13.94 9.00
N SER A 251 -20.02 -12.93 9.57
CA SER A 251 -21.28 -12.39 9.03
C SER A 251 -21.13 -11.78 7.62
N MET A 252 -20.00 -11.12 7.34
CA MET A 252 -19.71 -10.59 6.01
C MET A 252 -19.48 -11.70 4.97
N LEU A 253 -19.00 -12.87 5.40
CA LEU A 253 -18.72 -14.04 4.58
C LEU A 253 -19.87 -15.05 4.54
N GLU A 254 -21.09 -14.64 4.90
CA GLU A 254 -22.28 -15.44 4.71
C GLU A 254 -22.52 -15.69 3.22
N LYS A 255 -22.73 -16.97 2.86
CA LYS A 255 -22.91 -17.36 1.46
C LYS A 255 -24.30 -17.00 0.93
N ASP A 256 -25.26 -16.95 1.82
CA ASP A 256 -26.58 -16.37 1.57
C ASP A 256 -26.48 -14.85 1.63
N VAL A 257 -26.71 -14.20 0.50
CA VAL A 257 -26.63 -12.73 0.35
C VAL A 257 -27.55 -12.02 1.37
N ALA A 258 -28.75 -12.59 1.66
CA ALA A 258 -29.71 -11.99 2.57
C ALA A 258 -29.26 -12.02 4.05
N ARG A 259 -28.24 -12.79 4.39
CA ARG A 259 -27.68 -12.87 5.75
C ARG A 259 -26.48 -11.97 5.98
N ARG A 260 -25.94 -11.36 4.90
CA ARG A 260 -24.85 -10.40 5.03
C ARG A 260 -25.34 -9.08 5.61
N PRO A 261 -24.48 -8.29 6.26
CA PRO A 261 -24.78 -6.91 6.63
C PRO A 261 -25.30 -6.12 5.43
N GLU A 262 -26.44 -5.44 5.59
CA GLU A 262 -27.08 -4.70 4.51
C GLU A 262 -26.31 -3.42 4.12
N ASN A 263 -25.65 -2.79 5.12
CA ASN A 263 -24.94 -1.55 4.88
C ASN A 263 -23.52 -1.56 5.45
N LEU A 264 -22.61 -0.91 4.72
CA LEU A 264 -21.20 -0.81 5.10
C LEU A 264 -20.94 0.21 6.21
N VAL A 265 -21.89 1.11 6.52
CA VAL A 265 -21.74 2.08 7.61
C VAL A 265 -21.70 1.35 8.96
N ASP A 266 -22.56 0.36 9.16
CA ASP A 266 -22.57 -0.45 10.38
C ASP A 266 -21.31 -1.32 10.46
N VAL A 267 -20.91 -1.94 9.36
CA VAL A 267 -19.64 -2.69 9.28
C VAL A 267 -18.44 -1.80 9.65
N MET A 268 -18.43 -0.57 9.14
CA MET A 268 -17.40 0.42 9.46
C MET A 268 -17.36 0.76 10.96
N ARG A 269 -18.54 0.97 11.59
CA ARG A 269 -18.64 1.21 13.04
C ARG A 269 -18.12 0.04 13.86
N HIS A 270 -18.39 -1.19 13.44
CA HIS A 270 -17.85 -2.38 14.10
C HIS A 270 -16.33 -2.46 13.99
N PHE A 271 -15.74 -2.19 12.82
CA PHE A 271 -14.28 -2.12 12.70
C PHE A 271 -13.67 -1.01 13.57
N ALA A 272 -14.32 0.15 13.66
CA ALA A 272 -13.90 1.24 14.54
C ALA A 272 -13.96 0.81 16.03
N ALA A 273 -15.04 0.15 16.45
CA ALA A 273 -15.19 -0.36 17.81
C ALA A 273 -14.11 -1.39 18.18
N ILE A 274 -13.83 -2.35 17.28
CA ILE A 274 -12.76 -3.33 17.47
C ILE A 274 -11.40 -2.63 17.55
N GLY A 275 -11.13 -1.67 16.65
CA GLY A 275 -9.92 -0.84 16.68
C GLY A 275 -9.77 -0.10 18.03
N GLY A 276 -10.86 0.46 18.54
CA GLY A 276 -10.91 1.10 19.87
C GLY A 276 -10.60 0.18 21.05
N MET A 277 -11.04 -1.08 20.98
CA MET A 277 -10.68 -2.10 21.99
C MET A 277 -9.19 -2.44 22.00
N LEU A 278 -8.55 -2.32 20.82
CA LEU A 278 -7.14 -2.68 20.62
C LEU A 278 -6.19 -1.52 20.91
N ARG A 279 -6.70 -0.29 20.88
CA ARG A 279 -5.91 0.87 21.28
C ARG A 279 -5.72 0.81 22.79
N PRO A 280 -4.53 0.44 23.30
CA PRO A 280 -4.30 0.50 24.73
C PRO A 280 -4.47 1.97 25.12
N ARG A 281 -5.34 2.27 26.08
CA ARG A 281 -5.45 3.60 26.70
C ARG A 281 -4.10 4.14 27.19
N ASN A 282 -3.04 3.31 27.22
CA ASN A 282 -1.70 3.62 27.69
C ASN A 282 -0.55 3.21 26.74
N ARG A 283 -0.79 2.65 25.56
CA ARG A 283 0.30 2.41 24.59
C ARG A 283 0.36 3.58 23.61
N ARG A 284 0.74 4.72 24.15
CA ARG A 284 1.31 5.79 23.32
C ARG A 284 2.55 5.19 22.69
N THR A 285 2.70 5.33 21.38
CA THR A 285 4.02 5.22 20.74
C THR A 285 4.96 5.97 21.66
N GLN A 286 5.92 5.28 22.26
CA GLN A 286 6.83 5.95 23.18
C GLN A 286 7.73 6.82 22.32
N PHE A 287 7.39 8.10 22.26
CA PHE A 287 8.24 9.11 21.69
C PHE A 287 9.00 9.77 22.82
N VAL A 288 10.32 9.60 22.83
CA VAL A 288 11.19 10.13 23.85
C VAL A 288 12.30 10.95 23.18
N TYR A 289 12.51 12.15 23.68
CA TYR A 289 13.71 12.90 23.36
C TYR A 289 14.90 12.28 24.07
N VAL A 290 15.91 11.87 23.33
CA VAL A 290 17.22 11.47 23.88
C VAL A 290 18.14 12.69 23.94
N ASP A 291 18.21 13.45 22.85
CA ASP A 291 18.88 14.76 22.77
C ASP A 291 18.25 15.58 21.62
N ARG A 292 18.84 16.75 21.31
CA ARG A 292 18.32 17.69 20.28
C ARG A 292 18.07 17.04 18.92
N TYR A 293 18.87 16.06 18.52
CA TYR A 293 18.82 15.41 17.21
C TYR A 293 18.57 13.90 17.29
N THR A 294 18.23 13.41 18.48
CA THR A 294 17.97 11.97 18.69
C THR A 294 16.64 11.77 19.33
N PHE A 295 15.79 11.01 18.67
CA PHE A 295 14.47 10.59 19.13
C PHE A 295 14.44 9.08 19.30
N GLN A 296 13.69 8.61 20.28
CA GLN A 296 13.34 7.20 20.38
C GLN A 296 11.85 7.04 20.08
N VAL A 297 11.53 6.13 19.16
CA VAL A 297 10.18 5.75 18.77
C VAL A 297 10.04 4.26 19.07
N ASP A 298 9.29 3.90 20.10
CA ASP A 298 9.24 2.54 20.65
C ASP A 298 10.67 1.97 20.84
N ASP A 299 11.02 0.87 20.18
CA ASP A 299 12.34 0.21 20.28
C ASP A 299 13.38 0.74 19.27
N CYS A 300 13.04 1.76 18.46
CA CYS A 300 13.90 2.28 17.43
C CYS A 300 14.41 3.69 17.76
N VAL A 301 15.73 3.87 17.73
CA VAL A 301 16.36 5.18 17.86
C VAL A 301 16.51 5.83 16.48
N VAL A 302 16.02 7.05 16.34
CA VAL A 302 16.19 7.88 15.15
C VAL A 302 17.18 8.99 15.51
N HIS A 303 18.37 8.95 14.89
CA HIS A 303 19.41 9.92 15.12
C HIS A 303 19.68 10.71 13.84
N MET A 304 19.71 12.02 13.93
CA MET A 304 19.94 12.92 12.81
C MET A 304 21.26 13.63 13.00
N ARG A 305 22.09 13.68 11.95
CA ARG A 305 23.39 14.34 12.00
C ARG A 305 23.83 14.87 10.65
N THR A 306 24.73 15.83 10.68
CA THR A 306 25.50 16.22 9.48
C THR A 306 26.68 15.29 9.27
N GLY A 307 27.14 15.19 8.03
CA GLY A 307 28.37 14.51 7.68
C GLY A 307 28.30 13.64 6.43
N ASP A 308 29.36 12.86 6.24
CA ASP A 308 29.44 11.92 5.12
C ASP A 308 28.76 10.58 5.49
N ILE A 309 27.76 10.21 4.71
CA ILE A 309 27.02 8.96 4.90
C ILE A 309 27.87 7.72 4.59
N VAL A 310 28.88 7.86 3.75
CA VAL A 310 29.79 6.77 3.36
C VAL A 310 30.57 6.21 4.56
N GLY A 311 30.84 7.04 5.55
CA GLY A 311 31.48 6.66 6.81
C GLY A 311 30.50 6.23 7.92
N ALA A 312 29.21 6.02 7.61
CA ALA A 312 28.24 5.64 8.63
C ALA A 312 28.47 4.21 9.15
N GLU A 313 28.47 4.07 10.46
CA GLU A 313 28.52 2.76 11.12
C GLU A 313 27.14 2.11 11.13
N ALA A 314 26.70 1.56 10.00
CA ALA A 314 25.41 0.94 9.83
C ALA A 314 25.54 -0.44 9.17
N ASP A 315 24.54 -1.30 9.37
CA ASP A 315 24.47 -2.60 8.68
C ASP A 315 24.18 -2.41 7.19
N ALA A 316 23.38 -1.37 6.86
CA ALA A 316 23.15 -0.97 5.48
C ALA A 316 23.08 0.55 5.32
N ILE A 317 23.42 1.02 4.12
CA ILE A 317 23.36 2.42 3.72
C ILE A 317 22.36 2.56 2.58
N VAL A 318 21.39 3.48 2.71
CA VAL A 318 20.43 3.77 1.65
C VAL A 318 21.05 4.76 0.66
N SER A 319 20.97 4.43 -0.62
CA SER A 319 21.33 5.31 -1.73
C SER A 319 20.05 5.86 -2.36
N SER A 320 19.97 7.19 -2.51
CA SER A 320 18.93 7.81 -3.35
C SER A 320 19.26 7.54 -4.82
N ALA A 321 18.61 6.53 -5.39
CA ALA A 321 18.90 6.02 -6.72
C ALA A 321 17.96 6.63 -7.79
N ASN A 322 18.44 6.62 -9.03
CA ASN A 322 17.63 6.93 -10.21
C ASN A 322 17.14 5.65 -10.91
N HIS A 323 16.18 5.78 -11.82
CA HIS A 323 15.59 4.68 -12.59
C HIS A 323 16.63 3.77 -13.30
N HIS A 324 17.71 4.34 -13.81
CA HIS A 324 18.75 3.61 -14.53
C HIS A 324 19.81 2.97 -13.63
N MET A 325 19.70 3.15 -12.32
CA MET A 325 20.64 2.64 -11.31
C MET A 325 22.08 3.15 -11.46
N LYS A 326 22.26 4.25 -12.19
CA LYS A 326 23.59 4.88 -12.38
C LYS A 326 23.96 5.72 -11.17
N MET A 327 25.17 5.47 -10.65
CA MET A 327 25.70 6.11 -9.45
C MET A 327 26.73 7.19 -9.82
N ARG A 328 26.31 8.21 -10.58
CA ARG A 328 27.18 9.23 -11.15
C ARG A 328 27.11 10.59 -10.45
N THR A 329 26.22 10.75 -9.48
CA THR A 329 25.99 12.02 -8.77
C THR A 329 25.63 11.79 -7.31
N GLY A 330 25.89 12.78 -6.45
CA GLY A 330 25.44 12.83 -5.05
C GLY A 330 25.89 11.63 -4.22
N VAL A 331 24.99 11.15 -3.36
CA VAL A 331 25.24 10.02 -2.46
C VAL A 331 25.67 8.76 -3.22
N GLY A 332 25.02 8.46 -4.36
CA GLY A 332 25.37 7.31 -5.18
C GLY A 332 26.84 7.35 -5.66
N GLU A 333 27.28 8.50 -6.15
CA GLU A 333 28.68 8.67 -6.58
C GLU A 333 29.68 8.52 -5.43
N ALA A 334 29.35 9.08 -4.25
CA ALA A 334 30.20 8.96 -3.07
C ALA A 334 30.34 7.50 -2.62
N LEU A 335 29.22 6.74 -2.59
CA LEU A 335 29.21 5.31 -2.27
C LEU A 335 30.04 4.50 -3.29
N ARG A 336 29.87 4.76 -4.59
CA ARG A 336 30.65 4.09 -5.64
C ARG A 336 32.14 4.37 -5.55
N LYS A 337 32.52 5.64 -5.38
CA LYS A 337 33.95 6.03 -5.27
C LYS A 337 34.64 5.37 -4.09
N ARG A 338 33.93 5.19 -2.96
CA ARG A 338 34.51 4.64 -1.73
C ARG A 338 34.40 3.13 -1.64
N GLY A 339 33.24 2.58 -2.10
CA GLY A 339 32.94 1.15 -2.04
C GLY A 339 33.39 0.35 -3.26
N GLY A 340 33.68 1.03 -4.37
CA GLY A 340 34.08 0.41 -5.64
C GLY A 340 32.93 0.35 -6.66
N ASP A 341 33.31 0.18 -7.94
CA ASP A 341 32.37 0.12 -9.07
C ASP A 341 31.44 -1.11 -9.00
N VAL A 342 31.81 -2.15 -8.25
CA VAL A 342 30.99 -3.36 -8.05
C VAL A 342 29.58 -3.03 -7.58
N ILE A 343 29.38 -1.98 -6.79
CA ILE A 343 28.06 -1.56 -6.28
C ILE A 343 27.18 -1.10 -7.45
N GLU A 344 27.72 -0.28 -8.36
CA GLU A 344 27.01 0.19 -9.57
C GLU A 344 26.78 -0.97 -10.54
N ASP A 345 27.77 -1.83 -10.75
CA ASP A 345 27.67 -2.98 -11.67
C ASP A 345 26.57 -3.95 -11.24
N GLU A 346 26.50 -4.31 -9.96
CA GLU A 346 25.42 -5.14 -9.41
C GLU A 346 24.04 -4.46 -9.54
N ALA A 347 23.95 -3.17 -9.24
CA ALA A 347 22.70 -2.41 -9.36
C ALA A 347 22.23 -2.34 -10.82
N MET A 348 23.15 -2.08 -11.77
CA MET A 348 22.83 -2.03 -13.19
C MET A 348 22.52 -3.40 -13.80
N ALA A 349 23.08 -4.48 -13.27
CA ALA A 349 22.80 -5.85 -13.70
C ALA A 349 21.33 -6.23 -13.43
N ALA A 350 20.67 -5.63 -12.43
CA ALA A 350 19.25 -5.80 -12.17
C ALA A 350 18.34 -5.07 -13.19
N GLY A 351 18.94 -4.27 -14.09
CA GLY A 351 18.22 -3.47 -15.08
C GLY A 351 17.51 -2.24 -14.51
N PRO A 352 16.84 -1.48 -15.36
CA PRO A 352 16.09 -0.29 -14.94
C PRO A 352 15.01 -0.62 -13.92
N GLN A 353 14.94 0.16 -12.85
CA GLN A 353 14.01 -0.03 -11.74
C GLN A 353 12.91 1.03 -11.74
N PRO A 354 11.64 0.67 -11.50
CA PRO A 354 10.56 1.64 -11.44
C PRO A 354 10.69 2.55 -10.22
N LEU A 355 10.12 3.75 -10.30
CA LEU A 355 10.00 4.67 -9.17
C LEU A 355 9.31 3.98 -7.97
N GLY A 356 9.81 4.27 -6.77
CA GLY A 356 9.35 3.67 -5.54
C GLY A 356 9.88 2.28 -5.27
N SER A 357 10.71 1.69 -6.16
CA SER A 357 11.38 0.41 -5.88
C SER A 357 12.59 0.58 -4.96
N CYS A 358 13.01 -0.52 -4.36
CA CYS A 358 14.25 -0.61 -3.62
C CYS A 358 14.89 -1.98 -3.87
N LEU A 359 16.18 -2.00 -4.19
CA LEU A 359 16.96 -3.23 -4.32
C LEU A 359 18.24 -3.15 -3.50
N ALA A 360 18.80 -4.28 -3.14
CA ALA A 360 20.06 -4.37 -2.40
C ALA A 360 21.20 -4.85 -3.29
N THR A 361 22.38 -4.29 -3.08
CA THR A 361 23.66 -4.79 -3.61
C THR A 361 24.62 -5.10 -2.47
N SER A 362 25.76 -5.68 -2.78
CA SER A 362 26.89 -5.69 -1.87
C SER A 362 27.33 -4.23 -1.60
N ALA A 363 28.02 -4.02 -0.51
CA ALA A 363 28.57 -2.71 -0.15
C ALA A 363 30.03 -2.52 -0.62
N GLY A 364 30.56 -3.46 -1.37
CA GLY A 364 31.97 -3.42 -1.83
C GLY A 364 32.94 -3.26 -0.66
N SER A 365 33.77 -2.21 -0.69
CA SER A 365 34.77 -1.92 0.36
C SER A 365 34.23 -1.05 1.51
N LEU A 366 32.93 -0.74 1.56
CA LEU A 366 32.33 0.00 2.67
C LEU A 366 32.23 -0.87 3.93
N ALA A 367 32.12 -0.24 5.11
CA ALA A 367 31.94 -0.95 6.37
C ALA A 367 30.55 -1.61 6.52
N ALA A 368 29.57 -1.16 5.75
CA ALA A 368 28.23 -1.74 5.69
C ALA A 368 28.22 -3.12 4.99
N ARG A 369 27.15 -3.88 5.21
CA ARG A 369 26.94 -5.17 4.51
C ARG A 369 26.31 -4.98 3.14
N ASN A 370 25.37 -4.03 3.04
CA ASN A 370 24.59 -3.77 1.83
C ASN A 370 24.45 -2.27 1.56
N VAL A 371 24.30 -1.94 0.27
CA VAL A 371 23.73 -0.67 -0.18
C VAL A 371 22.30 -0.92 -0.66
N LEU A 372 21.34 -0.18 -0.10
CA LEU A 372 19.92 -0.25 -0.48
C LEU A 372 19.61 0.90 -1.44
N HIS A 373 19.41 0.59 -2.71
CA HIS A 373 19.14 1.56 -3.75
C HIS A 373 17.66 1.89 -3.80
N ALA A 374 17.26 2.97 -3.16
CA ALA A 374 15.89 3.47 -3.12
C ALA A 374 15.63 4.40 -4.31
N VAL A 375 14.83 3.98 -5.27
CA VAL A 375 14.49 4.77 -6.46
C VAL A 375 13.40 5.78 -6.08
N SER A 376 13.82 6.86 -5.42
CA SER A 376 12.93 7.83 -4.80
C SER A 376 12.50 8.97 -5.71
N ALA A 377 13.19 9.17 -6.84
CA ALA A 377 12.93 10.32 -7.69
C ALA A 377 13.45 10.13 -9.12
N TRP A 378 12.76 10.75 -10.07
CA TRP A 378 13.16 10.84 -11.48
C TRP A 378 12.57 12.09 -12.12
N ASN A 379 13.40 12.90 -12.80
CA ASN A 379 12.96 14.07 -13.58
C ASN A 379 11.87 14.92 -12.88
N GLU A 380 12.18 15.53 -11.74
CA GLU A 380 11.25 16.39 -10.97
C GLU A 380 10.04 15.70 -10.36
N THR A 381 9.96 14.39 -10.41
CA THR A 381 8.89 13.61 -9.77
C THR A 381 9.46 12.73 -8.69
N SER A 382 8.77 12.64 -7.57
CA SER A 382 9.22 11.90 -6.39
C SER A 382 8.19 10.89 -5.91
N CYS A 383 8.69 9.85 -5.27
CA CYS A 383 7.94 8.82 -4.56
C CYS A 383 8.69 8.43 -3.29
N VAL A 384 9.03 9.43 -2.49
CA VAL A 384 9.87 9.29 -1.29
C VAL A 384 9.23 8.34 -0.28
N GLY A 385 7.92 8.45 -0.05
CA GLY A 385 7.19 7.62 0.90
C GLY A 385 7.28 6.13 0.56
N ARG A 386 6.94 5.76 -0.68
CA ARG A 386 7.00 4.37 -1.17
C ARG A 386 8.43 3.81 -1.17
N ALA A 387 9.39 4.60 -1.62
CA ALA A 387 10.80 4.18 -1.64
C ALA A 387 11.33 3.94 -0.22
N THR A 388 10.96 4.80 0.73
CA THR A 388 11.31 4.65 2.15
C THR A 388 10.67 3.40 2.75
N GLN A 389 9.36 3.19 2.56
CA GLN A 389 8.69 1.98 3.05
C GLN A 389 9.37 0.71 2.55
N ARG A 390 9.72 0.66 1.26
CA ARG A 390 10.41 -0.50 0.67
C ARG A 390 11.84 -0.66 1.17
N ALA A 391 12.57 0.42 1.43
CA ALA A 391 13.91 0.35 2.01
C ALA A 391 13.88 -0.21 3.44
N LEU A 392 12.92 0.24 4.27
CA LEU A 392 12.73 -0.27 5.63
C LEU A 392 12.35 -1.76 5.65
N LEU A 393 11.42 -2.17 4.79
CA LEU A 393 11.03 -3.58 4.66
C LEU A 393 12.19 -4.44 4.16
N LEU A 394 12.98 -3.94 3.20
CA LEU A 394 14.15 -4.66 2.68
C LEU A 394 15.24 -4.79 3.74
N ALA A 395 15.45 -3.77 4.57
CA ALA A 395 16.36 -3.86 5.71
C ALA A 395 15.94 -4.95 6.71
N ASP A 396 14.65 -5.09 7.01
CA ASP A 396 14.12 -6.18 7.82
C ASP A 396 14.28 -7.55 7.16
N GLU A 397 14.05 -7.66 5.84
CA GLU A 397 14.23 -8.90 5.07
C GLU A 397 15.69 -9.39 5.14
N LEU A 398 16.64 -8.46 5.10
CA LEU A 398 18.07 -8.75 5.21
C LEU A 398 18.56 -8.89 6.66
N GLY A 399 17.69 -8.67 7.65
CA GLY A 399 18.01 -8.84 9.07
C GLY A 399 18.86 -7.72 9.66
N HIS A 400 18.84 -6.54 9.07
CA HIS A 400 19.60 -5.38 9.54
C HIS A 400 18.99 -4.76 10.79
N LYS A 401 19.84 -4.22 11.66
CA LYS A 401 19.45 -3.54 12.90
C LYS A 401 19.76 -2.04 12.85
N ARG A 402 20.75 -1.63 12.06
CA ARG A 402 21.19 -0.24 11.92
C ARG A 402 21.15 0.16 10.45
N LEU A 403 20.48 1.25 10.15
CA LEU A 403 20.29 1.77 8.80
C LEU A 403 20.74 3.22 8.74
N ALA A 404 21.59 3.59 7.79
CA ALA A 404 21.90 4.97 7.48
C ALA A 404 21.13 5.42 6.23
N VAL A 405 20.45 6.55 6.32
CA VAL A 405 19.60 7.07 5.25
C VAL A 405 19.93 8.53 4.93
N PRO A 406 20.06 8.93 3.65
CA PRO A 406 20.15 10.32 3.27
C PRO A 406 18.75 10.93 3.12
N ALA A 407 18.65 12.24 2.90
CA ALA A 407 17.41 12.85 2.43
C ALA A 407 17.11 12.39 0.99
N LEU A 408 16.05 11.59 0.84
CA LEU A 408 15.69 11.01 -0.45
C LEU A 408 15.01 12.03 -1.37
N GLY A 409 15.42 12.07 -2.65
CA GLY A 409 14.78 12.90 -3.68
C GLY A 409 15.16 14.39 -3.66
N THR A 410 15.92 14.86 -2.70
CA THR A 410 16.27 16.29 -2.56
C THR A 410 17.31 16.78 -3.58
N GLY A 411 18.02 15.88 -4.25
CA GLY A 411 18.98 16.19 -5.30
C GLY A 411 18.31 16.56 -6.64
N ALA A 412 18.45 15.71 -7.65
CA ALA A 412 17.97 15.96 -9.01
C ALA A 412 16.45 16.19 -9.12
N ALA A 413 15.66 15.60 -8.23
CA ALA A 413 14.19 15.77 -8.22
C ALA A 413 13.72 17.03 -7.48
N ARG A 414 14.61 17.74 -6.80
CA ARG A 414 14.33 19.01 -6.12
C ARG A 414 13.17 18.92 -5.11
N VAL A 415 12.97 17.76 -4.49
CA VAL A 415 12.03 17.63 -3.38
C VAL A 415 12.47 18.55 -2.25
N THR A 416 11.57 19.33 -1.67
CA THR A 416 11.94 20.18 -0.54
C THR A 416 12.31 19.34 0.68
N MET A 417 13.13 19.89 1.58
CA MET A 417 13.57 19.16 2.76
C MET A 417 12.38 18.78 3.67
N GLU A 418 11.40 19.68 3.78
CA GLU A 418 10.18 19.47 4.56
C GLU A 418 9.36 18.29 3.99
N THR A 419 9.13 18.26 2.68
CA THR A 419 8.38 17.18 2.02
C THR A 419 9.12 15.85 2.17
N CYS A 420 10.45 15.86 2.00
CA CYS A 420 11.28 14.67 2.18
C CYS A 420 11.20 14.16 3.62
N ALA A 421 11.40 15.02 4.61
CA ALA A 421 11.37 14.68 6.03
C ALA A 421 9.99 14.11 6.43
N SER A 422 8.91 14.77 6.02
CA SER A 422 7.55 14.32 6.28
C SER A 422 7.29 12.93 5.72
N ALA A 423 7.61 12.69 4.44
CA ALA A 423 7.40 11.40 3.80
C ALA A 423 8.23 10.27 4.44
N MET A 424 9.50 10.54 4.72
CA MET A 424 10.40 9.55 5.31
C MET A 424 10.04 9.23 6.76
N MET A 425 9.77 10.25 7.58
CA MET A 425 9.49 10.05 9.01
C MET A 425 8.12 9.44 9.26
N THR A 426 7.12 9.80 8.47
CA THR A 426 5.81 9.13 8.55
C THR A 426 5.89 7.67 8.13
N ALA A 427 6.67 7.34 7.08
CA ALA A 427 6.92 5.96 6.67
C ALA A 427 7.65 5.17 7.76
N LEU A 428 8.66 5.76 8.38
CA LEU A 428 9.42 5.14 9.49
C LEU A 428 8.53 4.92 10.72
N LYS A 429 7.74 5.93 11.12
CA LYS A 429 6.80 5.80 12.23
C LYS A 429 5.83 4.64 12.02
N LEU A 430 5.18 4.58 10.86
CA LEU A 430 4.27 3.49 10.51
C LEU A 430 4.98 2.13 10.59
N HIS A 431 6.20 2.03 10.05
CA HIS A 431 6.98 0.80 10.06
C HIS A 431 7.28 0.30 11.48
N VAL A 432 7.67 1.20 12.38
CA VAL A 432 7.96 0.88 13.79
C VAL A 432 6.68 0.53 14.55
N VAL A 433 5.62 1.32 14.39
CA VAL A 433 4.34 1.13 15.10
C VAL A 433 3.61 -0.16 14.68
N LEU A 434 3.77 -0.61 13.43
CA LEU A 434 3.30 -1.94 13.02
C LEU A 434 3.94 -3.07 13.83
N GLY A 435 5.05 -2.81 14.50
CA GLY A 435 5.75 -3.73 15.39
C GLY A 435 6.52 -4.84 14.68
N GLY A 436 7.35 -5.54 15.43
CA GLY A 436 8.12 -6.69 14.94
C GLY A 436 9.37 -6.35 14.13
N THR A 437 9.61 -5.08 13.78
CA THR A 437 10.81 -4.67 13.03
C THR A 437 12.09 -5.05 13.79
N ARG A 438 13.12 -5.44 13.05
CA ARG A 438 14.48 -5.71 13.57
C ARG A 438 15.30 -4.45 13.72
N LEU A 439 14.88 -3.34 13.07
CA LEU A 439 15.58 -2.07 13.16
C LEU A 439 15.56 -1.55 14.60
N ARG A 440 16.74 -1.16 15.08
CA ARG A 440 16.97 -0.56 16.41
C ARG A 440 17.51 0.85 16.31
N ARG A 441 18.10 1.19 15.16
CA ARG A 441 18.64 2.53 14.91
C ARG A 441 18.53 2.90 13.43
N VAL A 442 18.07 4.11 13.19
CA VAL A 442 18.08 4.77 11.87
C VAL A 442 18.83 6.09 12.01
N ASP A 443 19.94 6.19 11.33
CA ASP A 443 20.74 7.42 11.26
C ASP A 443 20.38 8.19 9.99
N VAL A 444 19.76 9.36 10.14
CA VAL A 444 19.54 10.30 9.03
C VAL A 444 20.77 11.17 8.89
N VAL A 445 21.46 11.06 7.74
CA VAL A 445 22.73 11.76 7.50
C VAL A 445 22.52 12.81 6.43
N LEU A 446 22.66 14.08 6.80
CA LEU A 446 22.47 15.24 5.95
C LEU A 446 23.81 15.94 5.68
N TRP A 447 23.83 16.76 4.63
CA TRP A 447 25.08 17.42 4.22
C TRP A 447 25.41 18.63 5.07
N ASP A 448 24.42 19.46 5.38
CA ASP A 448 24.62 20.72 6.10
C ASP A 448 23.67 20.91 7.29
N GLN A 449 24.01 21.89 8.13
CA GLN A 449 23.30 22.16 9.38
C GLN A 449 21.92 22.78 9.14
N LYS A 450 21.76 23.58 8.09
CA LYS A 450 20.47 24.24 7.77
C LYS A 450 19.41 23.19 7.43
N ASP A 451 19.79 22.26 6.56
CA ASP A 451 18.92 21.14 6.16
C ASP A 451 18.62 20.23 7.35
N LEU A 452 19.61 20.02 8.24
CA LEU A 452 19.41 19.24 9.46
C LEU A 452 18.37 19.87 10.40
N ASP A 453 18.42 21.19 10.59
CA ASP A 453 17.48 21.86 11.49
C ASP A 453 16.05 21.81 10.93
N VAL A 454 15.85 22.04 9.63
CA VAL A 454 14.55 21.88 8.94
C VAL A 454 14.04 20.45 9.07
N TYR A 455 14.90 19.47 8.73
CA TYR A 455 14.53 18.07 8.78
C TYR A 455 14.10 17.64 10.20
N ARG A 456 14.85 18.11 11.23
CA ARG A 456 14.57 17.83 12.63
C ARG A 456 13.18 18.34 13.07
N GLU A 457 12.81 19.57 12.70
CA GLU A 457 11.54 20.17 13.06
C GLU A 457 10.36 19.35 12.52
N VAL A 458 10.41 19.01 11.24
CA VAL A 458 9.39 18.19 10.61
C VAL A 458 9.39 16.75 11.17
N ALA A 459 10.59 16.19 11.43
CA ALA A 459 10.71 14.85 12.00
C ALA A 459 10.09 14.78 13.39
N GLU A 460 10.32 15.80 14.23
CA GLU A 460 9.71 15.89 15.56
C GLU A 460 8.19 15.89 15.47
N GLU A 461 7.60 16.74 14.61
CA GLU A 461 6.18 16.82 14.39
C GLU A 461 5.60 15.47 13.93
N CYS A 462 6.19 14.86 12.90
CA CYS A 462 5.74 13.58 12.37
C CYS A 462 5.85 12.43 13.39
N LEU A 463 6.94 12.37 14.15
CA LEU A 463 7.20 11.26 15.08
C LEU A 463 6.42 11.41 16.38
N ARG A 464 6.26 12.64 16.90
CA ARG A 464 5.50 12.92 18.12
C ARG A 464 4.02 12.59 17.92
N GLY A 465 3.39 13.13 16.85
CA GLY A 465 1.95 13.05 16.60
C GLY A 465 1.10 13.65 17.72
N ASP A 466 -0.19 13.84 17.49
CA ASP A 466 -1.15 14.37 18.47
C ASP A 466 -1.58 13.35 19.52
N GLY A 467 -0.63 12.68 20.18
CA GLY A 467 -0.94 11.77 21.29
C GLY A 467 -1.64 10.46 20.93
N ASP A 468 -2.13 10.30 19.73
CA ASP A 468 -2.70 9.06 19.18
C ASP A 468 -1.73 8.41 18.20
N ALA A 469 -1.18 7.29 18.61
CA ALA A 469 -0.30 6.47 17.79
C ALA A 469 -0.92 6.23 16.41
N ALA A 470 -0.17 6.63 15.37
CA ALA A 470 -0.50 6.30 13.99
C ALA A 470 -1.98 6.46 13.62
N THR A 471 -2.61 7.55 14.00
CA THR A 471 -3.74 8.01 13.24
C THR A 471 -3.20 8.48 11.90
N VAL A 472 -3.18 7.59 10.95
CA VAL A 472 -3.75 7.97 9.67
C VAL A 472 -5.08 8.54 10.08
N ASP A 473 -5.22 9.88 10.00
CA ASP A 473 -6.41 10.59 10.44
C ASP A 473 -7.65 9.96 9.78
N ILE A 474 -8.33 9.08 10.50
CA ILE A 474 -9.57 8.46 10.03
C ILE A 474 -10.77 9.35 10.35
N GLY A 475 -10.53 10.57 10.85
CA GLY A 475 -11.59 11.54 11.08
C GLY A 475 -12.73 11.05 11.97
N LEU A 476 -12.45 10.13 12.93
CA LEU A 476 -13.43 9.72 13.91
C LEU A 476 -13.62 10.86 14.93
N PRO A 477 -14.83 11.41 15.10
CA PRO A 477 -15.09 12.35 16.17
C PRO A 477 -14.76 11.71 17.52
N ALA A 478 -14.02 12.43 18.37
CA ALA A 478 -13.60 11.94 19.69
C ALA A 478 -14.79 11.57 20.61
N GLU A 479 -15.98 12.05 20.31
CA GLU A 479 -17.19 11.86 21.11
C GLU A 479 -17.88 10.50 20.91
N GLU A 480 -17.66 9.79 19.77
CA GLU A 480 -18.32 8.50 19.53
C GLU A 480 -17.58 7.29 20.17
N VAL A 481 -16.38 7.50 20.74
CA VAL A 481 -15.58 6.41 21.33
C VAL A 481 -15.98 6.08 22.77
N GLU A 482 -16.78 6.93 23.45
CA GLU A 482 -17.24 6.68 24.83
C GLU A 482 -18.52 5.84 24.98
N ALA A 483 -19.25 5.60 23.90
CA ALA A 483 -20.38 4.67 23.94
C ALA A 483 -19.87 3.24 24.11
N ARG A 484 -19.89 2.72 25.34
CA ARG A 484 -19.86 1.27 25.55
C ARG A 484 -20.94 0.68 24.66
N PRO A 485 -20.66 -0.33 23.79
CA PRO A 485 -21.72 -1.09 23.22
C PRO A 485 -22.44 -1.76 24.41
N GLU A 486 -23.62 -1.27 24.74
CA GLU A 486 -24.57 -2.12 25.45
C GLU A 486 -24.58 -3.41 24.66
N ALA A 487 -24.36 -4.54 25.37
CA ALA A 487 -24.24 -5.85 24.78
C ALA A 487 -25.27 -5.97 23.66
N ALA A 488 -24.81 -6.08 22.43
CA ALA A 488 -25.66 -6.33 21.30
C ALA A 488 -26.47 -7.57 21.70
N THR A 489 -27.73 -7.37 21.94
CA THR A 489 -28.68 -8.43 22.24
C THR A 489 -28.48 -9.47 21.17
N CYS A 490 -28.04 -10.66 21.58
CA CYS A 490 -28.02 -11.85 20.75
C CYS A 490 -29.23 -11.81 19.83
N ILE A 491 -28.97 -11.86 18.53
CA ILE A 491 -30.06 -12.15 17.58
C ILE A 491 -30.54 -13.52 17.98
N ASP A 492 -31.69 -13.52 18.68
CA ASP A 492 -32.33 -14.71 19.20
C ASP A 492 -32.74 -15.60 18.02
N ALA A 493 -31.96 -16.63 17.79
CA ALA A 493 -32.18 -17.67 16.79
C ALA A 493 -33.39 -18.60 17.14
N SER A 494 -34.22 -18.22 18.13
CA SER A 494 -35.30 -19.08 18.68
C SER A 494 -36.71 -18.69 18.23
N LYS A 495 -36.90 -18.09 17.06
CA LYS A 495 -38.25 -17.92 16.48
C LYS A 495 -38.42 -18.60 15.13
N THR A 496 -38.32 -19.93 15.14
CA THR A 496 -39.03 -20.76 14.16
C THR A 496 -39.64 -21.95 14.89
N GLY A 497 -40.82 -21.72 15.47
CA GLY A 497 -41.73 -22.79 15.85
C GLY A 497 -42.71 -23.02 14.71
N PRO A 498 -43.21 -24.26 14.52
CA PRO A 498 -43.94 -24.66 13.33
C PRO A 498 -45.41 -24.21 13.39
N ARG A 499 -45.90 -23.68 12.27
CA ARG A 499 -47.29 -23.88 11.81
C ARG A 499 -47.31 -23.78 10.29
#